data_9b27126517b250a8a9b4b8656a740cb3
#
_entry.id   9b27126517b250a8a9b4b8656a740cb3
#
_cell.length_a   1.000
_cell.length_b   1.000
_cell.length_c   1.000
_cell.angle_alpha   90.00
_cell.angle_beta   90.00
_cell.angle_gamma   90.00
#
_symmetry.space_group_name_H-M   'P 1'
#
loop_
_entity.id
_entity.type
_entity.pdbx_description
1 polymer ?
#
loop_
_entity_poly.entity_id
_entity_poly.type
_entity_poly.pdbx_seq_one_letter_code
_entity_poly.pdbx_strand_id
1 'polypeptide(L)' 'MKEIAEKDRKELEAKLADVFHKEINGLTTELREILLDDLVTAFENRLNVLNRVSKKTDN' A
#
# COMPACT_ATOMS: atom_id res chain seq x y z
N MET A 1 -5.14 11.39 9.96
CA MET A 1 -4.71 10.02 10.19
C MET A 1 -3.20 9.91 10.09
N LYS A 2 -2.63 9.00 10.81
CA LYS A 2 -1.18 8.86 10.81
C LYS A 2 -0.70 8.09 9.61
N GLU A 3 0.50 8.42 9.20
CA GLU A 3 1.14 7.67 8.14
C GLU A 3 1.56 6.31 8.68
N ILE A 4 1.62 5.33 7.79
CA ILE A 4 2.11 4.02 8.14
C ILE A 4 3.61 4.11 8.39
N ALA A 5 4.08 3.56 9.50
CA ALA A 5 5.49 3.57 9.82
C ALA A 5 6.27 2.83 8.74
N GLU A 6 7.52 3.24 8.53
CA GLU A 6 8.33 2.63 7.49
C GLU A 6 8.47 1.13 7.64
N LYS A 7 8.60 0.68 8.88
CA LYS A 7 8.66 -0.75 9.15
C LYS A 7 7.40 -1.46 8.65
N ASP A 8 6.25 -0.85 8.91
CA ASP A 8 4.98 -1.42 8.49
C ASP A 8 4.81 -1.34 6.98
N ARG A 9 5.33 -0.27 6.36
CA ARG A 9 5.30 -0.16 4.90
C ARG A 9 6.07 -1.31 4.27
N LYS A 10 7.24 -1.63 4.81
CA LYS A 10 8.04 -2.71 4.26
C LYS A 10 7.35 -4.06 4.41
N GLU A 11 6.67 -4.25 5.53
CA GLU A 11 5.88 -5.46 5.73
C GLU A 11 4.74 -5.56 4.73
N LEU A 12 4.05 -4.44 4.52
CA LEU A 12 2.97 -4.40 3.53
C LEU A 12 3.49 -4.68 2.14
N GLU A 13 4.62 -4.09 1.78
CA GLU A 13 5.21 -4.32 0.48
C GLU A 13 5.56 -5.79 0.30
N ALA A 14 6.10 -6.42 1.32
CA ALA A 14 6.44 -7.83 1.25
C ALA A 14 5.20 -8.70 1.07
N LYS A 15 4.13 -8.37 1.79
CA LYS A 15 2.88 -9.10 1.66
C LYS A 15 2.25 -8.92 0.29
N LEU A 16 2.30 -7.69 -0.23
CA LEU A 16 1.79 -7.43 -1.56
C LEU A 16 2.60 -8.17 -2.61
N ALA A 17 3.92 -8.20 -2.44
CA ALA A 17 4.77 -8.93 -3.37
C ALA A 17 4.41 -10.41 -3.39
N ASP A 18 4.11 -10.97 -2.23
CA ASP A 18 3.73 -12.36 -2.14
C ASP A 18 2.40 -12.63 -2.82
N VAL A 19 1.43 -11.75 -2.56
CA VAL A 19 0.09 -11.89 -3.14
C VAL A 19 0.11 -11.74 -4.66
N PHE A 20 0.89 -10.78 -5.15
CA PHE A 20 0.94 -10.47 -6.57
C PHE A 20 2.11 -11.14 -7.29
N HIS A 21 2.68 -12.14 -6.69
CA HIS A 21 3.90 -12.77 -7.20
C HIS A 21 3.81 -13.11 -8.68
N LYS A 22 2.71 -13.70 -9.11
CA LYS A 22 2.55 -14.11 -10.50
C LYS A 22 2.52 -12.92 -11.44
N GLU A 23 1.85 -11.86 -11.01
CA GLU A 23 1.65 -10.70 -11.86
C GLU A 23 2.93 -9.87 -12.03
N ILE A 24 3.78 -9.85 -11.01
CA ILE A 24 4.96 -8.98 -11.04
C ILE A 24 6.24 -9.75 -11.28
N ASN A 25 6.17 -11.05 -11.47
CA ASN A 25 7.34 -11.90 -11.58
C ASN A 25 8.18 -11.56 -12.82
N GLY A 26 7.58 -10.98 -13.85
CA GLY A 26 8.32 -10.54 -15.04
C GLY A 26 9.04 -9.22 -14.90
N LEU A 27 8.85 -8.53 -13.78
CA LEU A 27 9.48 -7.22 -13.57
C LEU A 27 10.85 -7.39 -12.93
N THR A 28 11.74 -6.44 -13.21
CA THR A 28 13.02 -6.41 -12.51
C THR A 28 12.76 -6.04 -11.05
N THR A 29 13.78 -6.26 -10.22
CA THR A 29 13.65 -5.91 -8.80
C THR A 29 13.34 -4.43 -8.63
N GLU A 30 13.99 -3.58 -9.41
CA GLU A 30 13.75 -2.14 -9.31
C GLU A 30 12.32 -1.78 -9.67
N LEU A 31 11.82 -2.31 -10.76
CA LEU A 31 10.45 -2.03 -11.19
C LEU A 31 9.44 -2.55 -10.18
N ARG A 32 9.74 -3.70 -9.61
CA ARG A 32 8.87 -4.28 -8.61
C ARG A 32 8.78 -3.40 -7.37
N GLU A 33 9.92 -2.87 -6.94
CA GLU A 33 9.95 -1.99 -5.79
C GLU A 33 9.19 -0.70 -6.04
N ILE A 34 9.33 -0.14 -7.22
CA ILE A 34 8.59 1.07 -7.59
C ILE A 34 7.09 0.80 -7.54
N LEU A 35 6.67 -0.31 -8.11
CA LEU A 35 5.25 -0.65 -8.14
C LEU A 35 4.70 -0.87 -6.73
N LEU A 36 5.42 -1.59 -5.90
CA LEU A 36 4.96 -1.87 -4.55
C LEU A 36 4.89 -0.60 -3.71
N ASP A 37 5.86 0.28 -3.89
CA ASP A 37 5.83 1.56 -3.19
C ASP A 37 4.61 2.37 -3.60
N ASP A 38 4.31 2.39 -4.90
CA ASP A 38 3.14 3.09 -5.40
C ASP A 38 1.85 2.51 -4.83
N LEU A 39 1.78 1.20 -4.75
CA LEU A 39 0.57 0.54 -4.23
C LEU A 39 0.36 0.87 -2.77
N VAL A 40 1.41 0.86 -1.97
CA VAL A 40 1.28 1.19 -0.56
C VAL A 40 0.88 2.64 -0.38
N THR A 41 1.47 3.54 -1.17
CA THR A 41 1.13 4.95 -1.11
C THR A 41 -0.33 5.19 -1.49
N ALA A 42 -0.78 4.53 -2.55
CA ALA A 42 -2.17 4.64 -2.98
C ALA A 42 -3.11 4.09 -1.91
N PHE A 43 -2.73 3.00 -1.28
CA PHE A 43 -3.52 2.41 -0.22
C PHE A 43 -3.65 3.39 0.96
N GLU A 44 -2.54 3.99 1.38
CA GLU A 44 -2.56 4.95 2.47
C GLU A 44 -3.46 6.12 2.16
N ASN A 45 -3.32 6.66 0.96
CA ASN A 45 -4.10 7.83 0.56
C ASN A 45 -5.59 7.51 0.54
N ARG A 46 -5.94 6.38 -0.02
CA ARG A 46 -7.34 5.98 -0.10
C ARG A 46 -7.90 5.71 1.29
N LEU A 47 -7.11 5.04 2.12
CA LEU A 47 -7.54 4.73 3.47
C LEU A 47 -7.80 6.02 4.27
N ASN A 48 -6.94 7.02 4.10
CA ASN A 48 -7.13 8.30 4.77
C ASN A 48 -8.45 8.94 4.36
N VAL A 49 -8.76 8.92 3.06
CA VAL A 49 -10.00 9.49 2.56
C VAL A 49 -11.19 8.73 3.12
N LEU A 50 -11.14 7.42 3.09
CA LEU A 50 -12.26 6.60 3.55
C LEU A 50 -12.49 6.74 5.04
N ASN A 51 -11.42 6.85 5.81
CA ASN A 51 -11.54 7.05 7.25
C ASN A 51 -12.19 8.39 7.55
N ARG A 52 -11.85 9.41 6.77
CA ARG A 52 -12.43 10.72 6.95
C ARG A 52 -13.92 10.71 6.65
N VAL A 53 -14.29 10.05 5.57
CA VAL A 53 -15.70 9.93 5.19
C VAL A 53 -16.46 9.12 6.24
N SER A 54 -15.86 8.05 6.72
CA SER A 54 -16.50 7.20 7.72
C SER A 54 -16.79 7.98 9.00
N LYS A 55 -15.85 8.81 9.41
CA LYS A 55 -16.08 9.62 10.62
C LYS A 55 -17.24 10.57 10.45
N LYS A 56 -17.39 11.12 9.25
CA LYS A 56 -18.51 12.03 9.00
C LYS A 56 -19.84 11.31 8.99
N THR A 57 -19.85 10.10 8.47
CA THR A 57 -21.09 9.33 8.37
C THR A 57 -21.50 8.73 9.70
N ASP A 58 -20.55 8.47 10.56
CA ASP A 58 -20.83 7.85 11.84
C ASP A 58 -21.53 8.75 12.83
N ASN A 59 -21.57 10.02 12.56
CA ASN A 59 -22.22 10.94 13.48
C ASN A 59 -23.75 10.90 13.36
#